data_d8b6323bac7748aa894d78174aabe140
#
_entry.id   d8b6323bac7748aa894d78174aabe140
#
_cell.length_a   1.000
_cell.length_b   1.000
_cell.length_c   1.000
_cell.angle_alpha   90.00
_cell.angle_beta   90.00
_cell.angle_gamma   90.00
#
_symmetry.space_group_name_H-M   'P 1'
#
loop_
_entity.id
_entity.type
_entity.pdbx_description
1 polymer ?
#
loop_
_entity_poly.entity_id
_entity_poly.type
_entity_poly.pdbx_seq_one_letter_code
_entity_poly.pdbx_strand_id
1 'polypeptide(L)'
;MKGIDYCFLLNHKHVYNNMFPINSTDRLIFVNINNSYEAFINNRRTSSYFRESLYDCTVKYWRISEKKAAMAAHIIGCYKGKVVEVVNINSFNTIKSEEYFGRKVFEGIEEPNSQYMGFDIRDLYDSLANFIVKYWNY
;
A
#
# COMPACT_ATOMS: atom_id res chain seq x y z
N MET A 1 -3.99 -26.15 3.84
CA MET A 1 -4.15 -26.30 3.72
C MET A 1 -4.26 -25.99 3.65
N LYS A 2 -4.11 -25.94 3.38
CA LYS A 2 -4.31 -25.92 3.20
C LYS A 2 -3.92 -25.84 2.69
N GLY A 3 -3.64 -25.69 2.38
CA GLY A 3 -3.32 -25.99 1.88
C GLY A 3 -2.95 -25.84 1.18
N ILE A 4 -3.00 -26.04 0.61
CA ILE A 4 -2.82 -26.32 0.03
C ILE A 4 -2.42 -26.09 -0.52
N ASP A 5 -2.39 -26.09 -1.06
CA ASP A 5 -2.23 -26.18 -1.45
C ASP A 5 -1.80 -25.98 -1.83
N TYR A 6 -1.69 -26.20 -2.28
CA TYR A 6 -1.65 -26.33 -2.53
C TYR A 6 -1.13 -26.08 -3.02
N CYS A 7 -0.85 -25.94 -3.57
CA CYS A 7 -0.63 -25.97 -3.87
C CYS A 7 -0.74 -25.65 -4.29
N PHE A 8 -1.00 -25.49 -4.51
CA PHE A 8 -1.50 -25.57 -4.61
C PHE A 8 -1.30 -25.25 -4.62
N LEU A 9 -1.22 -25.22 -4.55
CA LEU A 9 -1.33 -25.25 -4.27
C LEU A 9 -0.63 -24.95 -4.50
N LEU A 10 -0.23 -24.90 -4.95
CA LEU A 10 0.22 -24.93 -5.07
C LEU A 10 0.84 -24.43 -5.69
N ASN A 11 0.93 -24.26 -6.04
CA ASN A 11 1.29 -24.01 -6.46
C ASN A 11 1.46 -23.47 -6.44
N HIS A 12 1.35 -23.28 -6.18
CA HIS A 12 1.08 -23.04 -5.91
C HIS A 12 1.74 -22.72 -5.40
N LYS A 13 2.20 -22.71 -5.29
CA LYS A 13 2.61 -22.59 -4.78
C LYS A 13 2.79 -22.15 -4.12
N HIS A 14 2.85 -21.94 -3.79
CA HIS A 14 2.60 -21.64 -3.08
C HIS A 14 2.06 -21.49 -2.47
N VAL A 15 2.41 -21.85 -2.23
CA VAL A 15 1.62 -21.64 -1.77
C VAL A 15 0.54 -21.50 -0.72
N TYR A 16 -0.15 -22.06 -0.03
CA TYR A 16 -1.08 -21.56 0.91
C TYR A 16 -0.51 -20.93 2.13
N ASN A 17 0.67 -21.17 2.43
CA ASN A 17 1.42 -20.45 3.46
C ASN A 17 1.64 -18.99 3.07
N ASN A 18 1.35 -18.68 1.81
CA ASN A 18 1.54 -17.34 1.26
C ASN A 18 0.22 -16.63 1.00
N MET A 19 -0.84 -17.07 1.69
CA MET A 19 -2.13 -16.40 1.53
C MET A 19 -2.13 -15.07 2.29
N PHE A 20 -2.81 -14.10 1.72
CA PHE A 20 -2.99 -12.82 2.40
C PHE A 20 -3.65 -13.06 3.76
N PRO A 21 -3.20 -12.36 4.82
CA PRO A 21 -3.74 -12.57 6.17
C PRO A 21 -5.11 -11.91 6.31
N ILE A 22 -6.12 -12.51 5.69
CA ILE A 22 -7.48 -11.96 5.67
C ILE A 22 -8.15 -11.99 7.03
N ASN A 23 -7.63 -12.77 7.97
CA ASN A 23 -8.15 -12.82 9.33
C ASN A 23 -7.63 -11.69 10.21
N SER A 24 -6.69 -10.90 9.72
CA SER A 24 -6.23 -9.72 10.43
C SER A 24 -7.37 -8.71 10.54
N THR A 25 -7.45 -8.04 11.69
CA THR A 25 -8.42 -6.98 11.92
C THR A 25 -7.84 -5.59 11.70
N ASP A 26 -6.59 -5.51 11.28
CA ASP A 26 -5.93 -4.22 11.02
C ASP A 26 -6.68 -3.47 9.94
N ARG A 27 -6.84 -2.17 10.15
CA ARG A 27 -7.38 -1.29 9.10
C ARG A 27 -6.23 -0.86 8.22
N LEU A 28 -6.32 -1.22 6.94
CA LEU A 28 -5.25 -1.00 5.98
C LEU A 28 -5.68 -0.01 4.91
N ILE A 29 -4.75 0.85 4.50
CA ILE A 29 -4.93 1.71 3.34
C ILE A 29 -3.97 1.22 2.27
N PHE A 30 -4.50 0.74 1.15
CA PHE A 30 -3.69 0.40 -0.02
C PHE A 30 -3.64 1.62 -0.93
N VAL A 31 -2.45 2.01 -1.35
CA VAL A 31 -2.24 3.11 -2.28
C VAL A 31 -1.52 2.62 -3.52
N ASN A 32 -1.97 3.09 -4.68
CA ASN A 32 -1.33 2.77 -5.96
C ASN A 32 -0.16 3.72 -6.16
N ILE A 33 1.06 3.18 -6.15
CA ILE A 33 2.26 3.98 -6.31
C ILE A 33 2.93 3.78 -7.67
N ASN A 34 2.17 3.29 -8.67
CA ASN A 34 2.76 2.98 -9.98
C ASN A 34 3.57 4.15 -10.54
N ASN A 35 2.96 5.34 -10.60
CA ASN A 35 3.61 6.49 -11.22
C ASN A 35 4.80 7.00 -10.41
N SER A 36 4.63 7.12 -9.08
CA SER A 36 5.70 7.63 -8.23
C SER A 36 6.84 6.63 -8.11
N TYR A 37 6.52 5.34 -8.05
CA TYR A 37 7.55 4.31 -7.97
C TYR A 37 8.40 4.29 -9.25
N GLU A 38 7.76 4.37 -10.42
CA GLU A 38 8.50 4.40 -11.68
C GLU A 38 9.35 5.66 -11.83
N ALA A 39 8.83 6.80 -11.40
CA ALA A 39 9.61 8.03 -11.41
C ALA A 39 10.82 7.91 -10.48
N PHE A 40 10.63 7.30 -9.32
CA PHE A 40 11.70 7.12 -8.34
C PHE A 40 12.80 6.18 -8.87
N ILE A 41 12.43 4.98 -9.34
CA ILE A 41 13.45 4.00 -9.78
C ILE A 41 14.16 4.46 -11.06
N ASN A 42 13.52 5.28 -11.88
CA ASN A 42 14.11 5.81 -13.11
C ASN A 42 14.69 7.21 -12.93
N ASN A 43 14.71 7.71 -11.70
CA ASN A 43 15.28 9.01 -11.33
C ASN A 43 14.72 10.17 -12.18
N ARG A 44 13.41 10.14 -12.41
CA ARG A 44 12.74 11.18 -13.22
C ARG A 44 12.41 12.38 -12.33
N ARG A 45 13.41 13.14 -11.94
CA ARG A 45 13.31 14.19 -10.92
C ARG A 45 12.40 15.35 -11.31
N THR A 46 12.19 15.57 -12.60
CA THR A 46 11.32 16.65 -13.07
C THR A 46 9.85 16.25 -13.14
N SER A 47 9.53 14.97 -12.92
CA SER A 47 8.15 14.52 -12.91
C SER A 47 7.45 14.99 -11.63
N SER A 48 6.18 15.39 -11.76
CA SER A 48 5.36 15.74 -10.60
C SER A 48 5.12 14.55 -9.68
N TYR A 49 5.32 13.34 -10.18
CA TYR A 49 5.16 12.11 -9.40
C TYR A 49 6.41 11.73 -8.62
N PHE A 50 7.56 12.36 -8.90
CA PHE A 50 8.81 11.96 -8.29
C PHE A 50 8.78 12.12 -6.76
N ARG A 51 9.28 11.10 -6.07
CA ARG A 51 9.49 11.11 -4.62
C ARG A 51 10.90 10.60 -4.35
N GLU A 52 11.46 11.00 -3.23
CA GLU A 52 12.88 10.73 -2.92
C GLU A 52 13.16 9.30 -2.48
N SER A 53 12.13 8.54 -2.11
CA SER A 53 12.30 7.18 -1.59
C SER A 53 11.02 6.38 -1.79
N LEU A 54 11.12 5.06 -1.64
CA LEU A 54 9.96 4.18 -1.63
C LEU A 54 9.00 4.54 -0.49
N TYR A 55 9.56 4.90 0.66
CA TYR A 55 8.77 5.37 1.79
C TYR A 55 7.92 6.59 1.37
N ASP A 56 8.58 7.58 0.76
CA ASP A 56 7.86 8.79 0.32
C ASP A 56 6.81 8.49 -0.75
N CYS A 57 7.08 7.54 -1.65
CA CYS A 57 6.09 7.12 -2.64
C CYS A 57 4.81 6.62 -1.96
N THR A 58 4.97 5.98 -0.81
CA THR A 58 3.86 5.33 -0.11
C THR A 58 3.11 6.28 0.81
N VAL A 59 3.81 7.19 1.51
CA VAL A 59 3.18 7.99 2.57
C VAL A 59 2.59 9.31 2.08
N LYS A 60 2.84 9.75 0.84
CA LYS A 60 2.34 11.05 0.36
C LYS A 60 2.06 11.01 -1.14
N TYR A 61 1.18 11.81 -1.65
CA TYR A 61 0.23 12.78 -1.05
C TYR A 61 -1.16 12.27 -1.39
N TRP A 62 -1.97 11.89 -0.43
CA TRP A 62 -3.18 11.11 -0.71
C TRP A 62 -4.46 11.84 -0.33
N ARG A 63 -5.49 11.71 -1.16
CA ARG A 63 -6.82 12.22 -0.86
C ARG A 63 -7.55 11.21 0.00
N ILE A 64 -7.43 11.39 1.31
CA ILE A 64 -8.02 10.51 2.30
C ILE A 64 -8.63 11.39 3.38
N SER A 65 -9.86 11.07 3.82
CA SER A 65 -10.51 11.85 4.87
C SER A 65 -9.75 11.71 6.18
N GLU A 66 -9.86 12.72 7.05
CA GLU A 66 -9.22 12.66 8.35
C GLU A 66 -9.70 11.45 9.15
N LYS A 67 -11.00 11.15 9.08
CA LYS A 67 -11.55 10.03 9.81
C LYS A 67 -10.90 8.71 9.40
N LYS A 68 -10.80 8.47 8.10
CA LYS A 68 -10.19 7.22 7.61
C LYS A 68 -8.69 7.17 7.89
N ALA A 69 -8.01 8.31 7.76
CA ALA A 69 -6.58 8.38 8.06
C ALA A 69 -6.31 8.07 9.53
N ALA A 70 -7.14 8.59 10.43
CA ALA A 70 -6.97 8.40 11.87
C ALA A 70 -7.20 6.96 12.30
N MET A 71 -7.97 6.19 11.53
CA MET A 71 -8.31 4.81 11.88
C MET A 71 -7.30 3.79 11.37
N ALA A 72 -6.45 4.17 10.44
CA ALA A 72 -5.58 3.22 9.75
C ALA A 72 -4.41 2.78 10.62
N ALA A 73 -4.12 1.48 10.59
CA ALA A 73 -2.93 0.92 11.24
C ALA A 73 -1.72 0.99 10.33
N HIS A 74 -1.92 0.68 9.04
CA HIS A 74 -0.82 0.63 8.07
C HIS A 74 -1.24 1.29 6.77
N ILE A 75 -0.28 1.94 6.09
CA ILE A 75 -0.43 2.36 4.71
C ILE A 75 0.52 1.51 3.87
N ILE A 76 0.00 1.00 2.76
CA ILE A 76 0.66 -0.06 1.99
C ILE A 76 0.78 0.38 0.55
N GLY A 77 2.01 0.48 0.07
CA GLY A 77 2.31 0.86 -1.30
C GLY A 77 2.23 -0.33 -2.23
N CYS A 78 1.44 -0.20 -3.29
CA CYS A 78 1.25 -1.27 -4.25
C CYS A 78 1.74 -0.83 -5.63
N TYR A 79 2.60 -1.63 -6.22
CA TYR A 79 3.10 -1.43 -7.57
C TYR A 79 2.55 -2.54 -8.45
N LYS A 80 1.74 -2.16 -9.44
CA LYS A 80 1.07 -3.10 -10.35
C LYS A 80 0.32 -4.19 -9.57
N GLY A 81 -0.32 -3.77 -8.49
CA GLY A 81 -1.12 -4.64 -7.63
C GLY A 81 -0.35 -5.37 -6.55
N LYS A 82 0.98 -5.37 -6.60
CA LYS A 82 1.79 -6.11 -5.63
C LYS A 82 2.28 -5.20 -4.52
N VAL A 83 2.18 -5.67 -3.29
CA VAL A 83 2.65 -4.92 -2.12
C VAL A 83 4.17 -4.87 -2.16
N VAL A 84 4.72 -3.65 -2.22
CA VAL A 84 6.17 -3.43 -2.22
C VAL A 84 6.64 -2.63 -1.02
N GLU A 85 5.73 -2.00 -0.27
CA GLU A 85 6.07 -1.23 0.92
C GLU A 85 4.94 -1.31 1.93
N VAL A 86 5.29 -1.45 3.21
CA VAL A 86 4.33 -1.42 4.32
C VAL A 86 4.87 -0.45 5.36
N VAL A 87 4.06 0.53 5.75
CA VAL A 87 4.42 1.51 6.77
C VAL A 87 3.44 1.42 7.92
N ASN A 88 3.96 1.19 9.13
CA ASN A 88 3.17 1.22 10.36
C ASN A 88 2.97 2.68 10.74
N ILE A 89 1.74 3.16 10.69
CA ILE A 89 1.43 4.58 10.83
C ILE A 89 1.54 5.03 12.29
N ASN A 90 2.35 6.07 12.53
CA ASN A 90 2.42 6.73 13.82
C ASN A 90 1.53 7.96 13.86
N SER A 91 1.49 8.72 12.76
CA SER A 91 0.73 9.97 12.69
C SER A 91 0.48 10.35 11.24
N PHE A 92 -0.35 11.38 11.05
CA PHE A 92 -0.53 11.97 9.72
C PHE A 92 -0.72 13.47 9.83
N ASN A 93 -0.44 14.16 8.74
CA ASN A 93 -0.65 15.60 8.63
C ASN A 93 -1.48 15.89 7.39
N THR A 94 -2.27 16.96 7.49
CA THR A 94 -3.02 17.48 6.34
C THR A 94 -2.25 18.65 5.76
N ILE A 95 -2.00 18.63 4.45
CA ILE A 95 -1.24 19.69 3.77
C ILE A 95 -2.07 20.97 3.76
N LYS A 96 -1.46 22.08 4.18
CA LYS A 96 -2.11 23.40 4.22
C LYS A 96 -1.63 24.31 3.08
N SER A 97 -0.50 23.98 2.46
CA SER A 97 0.02 24.79 1.36
C SER A 97 -0.84 24.62 0.11
N GLU A 98 -0.71 25.56 -0.83
CA GLU A 98 -1.51 25.56 -2.06
C GLU A 98 -1.34 24.26 -2.83
N GLU A 99 -0.10 23.84 -3.02
CA GLU A 99 0.18 22.57 -3.67
C GLU A 99 -0.22 21.43 -2.75
N TYR A 100 -0.99 20.48 -3.30
CA TYR A 100 -1.50 19.30 -2.58
C TYR A 100 -2.42 19.64 -1.40
N PHE A 101 -3.04 20.82 -1.42
CA PHE A 101 -3.92 21.26 -0.33
C PHE A 101 -4.94 20.20 0.03
N GLY A 102 -5.08 19.93 1.33
CA GLY A 102 -6.04 18.96 1.86
C GLY A 102 -5.60 17.52 1.78
N ARG A 103 -4.50 17.22 1.09
CA ARG A 103 -3.99 15.85 1.01
C ARG A 103 -3.29 15.46 2.29
N LYS A 104 -3.20 14.15 2.52
CA LYS A 104 -2.58 13.59 3.72
C LYS A 104 -1.18 13.11 3.45
N VAL A 105 -0.30 13.33 4.43
CA VAL A 105 1.04 12.77 4.49
C VAL A 105 1.11 11.96 5.77
N PHE A 106 1.47 10.69 5.65
CA PHE A 106 1.60 9.82 6.80
C PHE A 106 3.05 9.76 7.26
N GLU A 107 3.24 9.47 8.55
CA GLU A 107 4.55 9.22 9.12
C GLU A 107 4.48 7.93 9.92
N GLY A 108 5.52 7.13 9.80
CA GLY A 108 5.57 5.87 10.50
C GLY A 108 6.87 5.13 10.27
N ILE A 109 6.83 3.83 10.52
CA ILE A 109 8.00 2.98 10.47
C ILE A 109 7.81 1.96 9.37
N GLU A 110 8.79 1.87 8.46
CA GLU A 110 8.80 0.86 7.41
C GLU A 110 8.90 -0.53 8.03
N GLU A 111 8.14 -1.47 7.48
CA GLU A 111 8.09 -2.84 7.97
C GLU A 111 8.42 -3.82 6.85
N PRO A 112 9.70 -4.00 6.52
CA PRO A 112 10.09 -4.88 5.41
C PRO A 112 9.72 -6.35 5.64
N ASN A 113 9.51 -6.74 6.90
CA ASN A 113 9.13 -8.11 7.25
C ASN A 113 7.66 -8.23 7.64
N SER A 114 6.84 -7.24 7.24
CA SER A 114 5.41 -7.26 7.51
C SER A 114 4.74 -8.49 6.89
N GLN A 115 3.72 -9.01 7.59
CA GLN A 115 2.91 -10.12 7.07
C GLN A 115 2.21 -9.77 5.75
N TYR A 116 2.08 -8.48 5.42
CA TYR A 116 1.40 -8.04 4.19
C TYR A 116 2.36 -7.91 3.01
N MET A 117 3.66 -8.00 3.24
CA MET A 117 4.65 -7.75 2.20
C MET A 117 4.60 -8.82 1.11
N GLY A 118 4.69 -8.38 -0.15
CA GLY A 118 4.84 -9.29 -1.29
C GLY A 118 3.56 -9.85 -1.86
N PHE A 119 2.43 -9.64 -1.20
CA PHE A 119 1.16 -10.15 -1.71
C PHE A 119 0.65 -9.32 -2.89
N ASP A 120 -0.12 -9.98 -3.75
CA ASP A 120 -0.83 -9.33 -4.85
C ASP A 120 -2.25 -9.05 -4.38
N ILE A 121 -2.60 -7.77 -4.23
CA ILE A 121 -3.90 -7.39 -3.69
C ILE A 121 -5.02 -7.58 -4.71
N ARG A 122 -4.69 -7.89 -5.97
CA ARG A 122 -5.72 -8.22 -6.96
C ARG A 122 -6.47 -9.50 -6.58
N ASP A 123 -5.87 -10.31 -5.72
CA ASP A 123 -6.54 -11.50 -5.20
C ASP A 123 -7.65 -11.15 -4.21
N LEU A 124 -7.66 -9.92 -3.69
CA LEU A 124 -8.65 -9.49 -2.71
C LEU A 124 -9.84 -8.77 -3.33
N TYR A 125 -9.73 -8.34 -4.56
CA TYR A 125 -10.74 -7.51 -5.21
C TYR A 125 -10.99 -8.00 -6.62
N ASP A 126 -12.26 -7.97 -7.04
CA ASP A 126 -12.64 -8.42 -8.38
C ASP A 126 -12.06 -7.54 -9.48
N SER A 127 -11.88 -6.27 -9.20
CA SER A 127 -11.33 -5.34 -10.17
C SER A 127 -10.50 -4.30 -9.44
N LEU A 128 -9.25 -4.17 -9.87
CA LEU A 128 -8.32 -3.17 -9.34
C LEU A 128 -7.80 -2.27 -10.44
N ALA A 129 -8.41 -2.34 -11.63
CA ALA A 129 -7.97 -1.47 -12.72
C ALA A 129 -8.08 -0.03 -12.24
N ASN A 130 -6.94 0.69 -12.25
CA ASN A 130 -6.90 2.13 -12.00
C ASN A 130 -7.34 2.57 -10.61
N PHE A 131 -7.25 1.70 -9.59
CA PHE A 131 -7.53 2.20 -8.26
C PHE A 131 -6.43 3.21 -7.86
N ILE A 132 -6.81 4.14 -6.97
CA ILE A 132 -5.86 5.08 -6.38
C ILE A 132 -5.67 4.74 -4.92
N VAL A 133 -6.76 4.62 -4.18
CA VAL A 133 -6.77 4.25 -2.76
C VAL A 133 -7.84 3.21 -2.54
N LYS A 134 -7.53 2.18 -1.77
CA LYS A 134 -8.47 1.15 -1.34
C LYS A 134 -8.34 0.94 0.16
N TYR A 135 -9.44 0.58 0.79
CA TYR A 135 -9.48 0.38 2.24
C TYR A 135 -9.83 -1.06 2.56
N TRP A 136 -9.21 -1.58 3.61
CA TRP A 136 -9.45 -2.96 4.08
C TRP A 136 -9.80 -2.93 5.56
N ASN A 137 -10.88 -3.62 5.95
CA ASN A 137 -11.38 -3.69 7.33
C ASN A 137 -11.98 -2.38 7.85
N TYR A 138 -12.39 -1.53 6.99
CA TYR A 138 -13.03 -0.26 7.37
C TYR A 138 -14.52 -0.41 7.60
#